data_dcf4d3e5ed97c8588b26edd53734f9ed
#
_entry.id   dcf4d3e5ed97c8588b26edd53734f9ed
#
_cell.length_a   1.000
_cell.length_b   1.000
_cell.length_c   1.000
_cell.angle_alpha   90.00
_cell.angle_beta   90.00
_cell.angle_gamma   90.00
#
_symmetry.space_group_name_H-M   'P 1'
#
loop_
_entity.id
_entity.type
_entity.pdbx_description
1 polymer ?
#
loop_
_entity_poly.entity_id
_entity_poly.type
_entity_poly.pdbx_seq_one_letter_code
_entity_poly.pdbx_strand_id
1 'polypeptide(L)'
;TSTPSGRRCARFTLALAGMCLIATNELLAAPIEVIYPEGVSEGFVTLKSMDGKKLADGELSQLTTGADRLASRLTFRFTDGSLYDETVTFSQKKHLAMLSYQLNQRGPAFPEPLTISLNGETGQYQVRRREQAKTEQTISGRIDLPADIYNGMTITALKNLRGKSGASIHMVVFNPEPKIYELD
;
A
#
# COMPACT_ATOMS: atom_id res chain seq x y z
N THR A 1 55.52 -68.55 -24.73
CA THR A 1 55.87 -67.54 -23.75
C THR A 1 54.70 -66.51 -23.65
N SER A 2 53.98 -66.65 -22.58
CA SER A 2 52.68 -66.09 -22.30
C SER A 2 52.77 -64.63 -21.71
N THR A 3 51.92 -63.80 -22.21
CA THR A 3 51.66 -62.46 -21.69
C THR A 3 50.41 -62.50 -20.80
N PRO A 4 50.33 -61.85 -19.60
CA PRO A 4 49.11 -61.69 -18.88
C PRO A 4 48.49 -60.33 -19.12
N SER A 5 47.19 -60.35 -19.31
CA SER A 5 46.24 -59.30 -19.47
C SER A 5 46.06 -58.44 -18.19
N GLY A 6 46.29 -57.15 -18.27
CA GLY A 6 46.00 -56.20 -17.20
C GLY A 6 44.58 -55.63 -17.29
N ARG A 7 43.73 -55.96 -16.33
CA ARG A 7 42.39 -55.40 -16.17
C ARG A 7 42.49 -54.00 -15.51
N ARG A 8 42.06 -52.99 -16.25
CA ARG A 8 41.90 -51.61 -15.68
C ARG A 8 40.53 -51.51 -15.04
N CYS A 9 40.52 -51.38 -13.72
CA CYS A 9 39.33 -50.96 -12.99
C CYS A 9 39.04 -49.48 -13.24
N ALA A 10 37.93 -49.17 -13.89
CA ALA A 10 37.41 -47.82 -14.00
C ALA A 10 36.71 -47.43 -12.68
N ARG A 11 37.27 -46.49 -11.94
CA ARG A 11 36.60 -45.88 -10.79
C ARG A 11 35.62 -44.81 -11.31
N PHE A 12 34.33 -45.09 -11.22
CA PHE A 12 33.27 -44.10 -11.40
C PHE A 12 33.18 -43.27 -10.15
N THR A 13 33.62 -42.03 -10.23
CA THR A 13 33.40 -41.00 -9.19
C THR A 13 32.06 -40.32 -9.48
N LEU A 14 31.05 -40.66 -8.71
CA LEU A 14 29.72 -40.04 -8.77
C LEU A 14 29.83 -38.69 -8.05
N ALA A 15 29.93 -37.58 -8.80
CA ALA A 15 29.86 -36.24 -8.27
C ALA A 15 28.40 -35.89 -8.01
N LEU A 16 27.98 -35.93 -6.75
CA LEU A 16 26.67 -35.47 -6.28
C LEU A 16 26.69 -33.94 -6.22
N ALA A 17 26.25 -33.29 -7.29
CA ALA A 17 26.04 -31.85 -7.29
C ALA A 17 24.81 -31.52 -6.44
N GLY A 18 25.03 -31.15 -5.19
CA GLY A 18 24.01 -30.63 -4.30
C GLY A 18 23.56 -29.26 -4.79
N MET A 19 22.40 -29.20 -5.43
CA MET A 19 21.73 -27.95 -5.80
C MET A 19 21.09 -27.39 -4.54
N CYS A 20 21.78 -26.47 -3.85
CA CYS A 20 21.18 -25.64 -2.81
C CYS A 20 20.11 -24.76 -3.44
N LEU A 21 18.85 -25.15 -3.33
CA LEU A 21 17.71 -24.25 -3.52
C LEU A 21 17.76 -23.21 -2.37
N ILE A 22 18.31 -22.04 -2.65
CA ILE A 22 18.13 -20.88 -1.80
C ILE A 22 16.69 -20.45 -2.02
N ALA A 23 15.78 -20.91 -1.15
CA ALA A 23 14.45 -20.33 -1.03
C ALA A 23 14.63 -18.89 -0.52
N THR A 24 14.59 -17.94 -1.43
CA THR A 24 14.40 -16.54 -1.07
C THR A 24 12.98 -16.45 -0.49
N ASN A 25 12.87 -16.50 0.84
CA ASN A 25 11.68 -16.03 1.51
C ASN A 25 11.63 -14.52 1.25
N GLU A 26 10.91 -14.11 0.20
CA GLU A 26 10.38 -12.75 0.15
C GLU A 26 9.46 -12.65 1.38
N LEU A 27 9.89 -11.90 2.37
CA LEU A 27 9.01 -11.48 3.47
C LEU A 27 7.94 -10.56 2.85
N LEU A 28 6.91 -11.16 2.27
CA LEU A 28 5.70 -10.44 1.95
C LEU A 28 5.13 -9.99 3.29
N ALA A 29 4.99 -8.68 3.49
CA ALA A 29 4.34 -8.18 4.68
C ALA A 29 2.96 -8.83 4.80
N ALA A 30 2.69 -9.39 5.97
CA ALA A 30 1.46 -10.16 6.18
C ALA A 30 0.28 -9.22 6.41
N PRO A 31 -0.92 -9.55 5.89
CA PRO A 31 -2.12 -8.77 6.18
C PRO A 31 -2.33 -8.57 7.68
N ILE A 32 -2.64 -7.33 8.08
CA ILE A 32 -2.82 -6.96 9.49
C ILE A 32 -4.10 -7.59 10.02
N GLU A 33 -3.98 -8.40 11.08
CA GLU A 33 -5.11 -8.95 11.80
C GLU A 33 -5.88 -7.84 12.54
N VAL A 34 -7.21 -7.88 12.49
CA VAL A 34 -8.08 -6.94 13.19
C VAL A 34 -8.16 -7.32 14.67
N ILE A 35 -7.43 -6.60 15.51
CA ILE A 35 -7.46 -6.72 16.96
C ILE A 35 -8.42 -5.69 17.56
N TYR A 36 -8.39 -4.48 16.98
CA TYR A 36 -9.20 -3.34 17.42
C TYR A 36 -10.08 -2.87 16.26
N PRO A 37 -11.29 -3.44 16.11
CA PRO A 37 -12.18 -3.02 15.04
C PRO A 37 -12.59 -1.54 15.20
N GLU A 38 -12.79 -0.88 14.07
CA GLU A 38 -13.30 0.47 13.99
C GLU A 38 -14.83 0.48 14.02
N GLY A 39 -15.39 1.60 14.45
CA GLY A 39 -16.81 1.88 14.42
C GLY A 39 -17.10 3.24 13.79
N VAL A 40 -18.29 3.75 14.06
CA VAL A 40 -18.64 5.14 13.69
C VAL A 40 -17.84 6.08 14.56
N SER A 41 -17.07 6.98 13.95
CA SER A 41 -16.27 7.97 14.64
C SER A 41 -16.14 9.25 13.81
N GLU A 42 -15.94 10.35 14.51
CA GLU A 42 -15.66 11.66 13.92
C GLU A 42 -14.65 12.39 14.79
N GLY A 43 -13.70 13.08 14.18
CA GLY A 43 -12.67 13.79 14.90
C GLY A 43 -12.03 14.89 14.07
N PHE A 44 -11.55 15.92 14.77
CA PHE A 44 -10.79 17.01 14.16
C PHE A 44 -9.30 16.72 14.32
N VAL A 45 -8.56 16.93 13.25
CA VAL A 45 -7.11 16.73 13.19
C VAL A 45 -6.42 17.99 12.70
N THR A 46 -5.16 18.17 13.05
CA THR A 46 -4.35 19.31 12.59
C THR A 46 -3.09 18.76 11.93
N LEU A 47 -2.85 19.16 10.68
CA LEU A 47 -1.59 18.88 10.00
C LEU A 47 -0.57 19.96 10.36
N LYS A 48 0.62 19.54 10.81
CA LYS A 48 1.75 20.41 11.14
C LYS A 48 2.99 19.98 10.37
N SER A 49 3.86 20.92 10.05
CA SER A 49 5.21 20.66 9.58
C SER A 49 6.10 20.13 10.72
N MET A 50 7.28 19.64 10.38
CA MET A 50 8.23 19.07 11.36
C MET A 50 8.70 20.12 12.40
N ASP A 51 8.70 21.39 12.06
CA ASP A 51 9.00 22.52 12.96
C ASP A 51 7.78 23.00 13.78
N GLY A 52 6.63 22.29 13.66
CA GLY A 52 5.42 22.55 14.44
C GLY A 52 4.47 23.58 13.86
N LYS A 53 4.78 24.19 12.70
CA LYS A 53 3.89 25.16 12.04
C LYS A 53 2.62 24.46 11.54
N LYS A 54 1.45 25.05 11.85
CA LYS A 54 0.17 24.56 11.33
C LYS A 54 0.08 24.77 9.82
N LEU A 55 -0.22 23.71 9.09
CA LEU A 55 -0.39 23.69 7.63
C LEU A 55 -1.86 23.62 7.23
N ALA A 56 -2.66 22.79 7.92
CA ALA A 56 -4.06 22.60 7.60
C ALA A 56 -4.89 22.21 8.84
N ASP A 57 -6.18 22.50 8.78
CA ASP A 57 -7.19 21.87 9.62
C ASP A 57 -7.81 20.70 8.88
N GLY A 58 -8.08 19.63 9.60
CA GLY A 58 -8.64 18.43 9.03
C GLY A 58 -9.78 17.84 9.85
N GLU A 59 -10.50 16.97 9.18
CA GLU A 59 -11.62 16.22 9.72
C GLU A 59 -11.47 14.76 9.28
N LEU A 60 -11.56 13.86 10.22
CA LEU A 60 -11.61 12.40 9.98
C LEU A 60 -13.00 11.91 10.37
N SER A 61 -13.69 11.26 9.45
CA SER A 61 -14.97 10.59 9.72
C SER A 61 -14.91 9.13 9.29
N GLN A 62 -15.52 8.26 10.09
CA GLN A 62 -15.66 6.83 9.78
C GLN A 62 -17.12 6.43 9.95
N LEU A 63 -17.64 5.71 8.96
CA LEU A 63 -19.01 5.24 8.92
C LEU A 63 -19.04 3.74 8.59
N THR A 64 -19.88 3.01 9.30
CA THR A 64 -20.14 1.60 8.98
C THR A 64 -21.00 1.52 7.71
N THR A 65 -20.55 0.77 6.70
CA THR A 65 -21.26 0.55 5.43
C THR A 65 -21.75 -0.88 5.24
N GLY A 66 -21.48 -1.75 6.23
CA GLY A 66 -21.90 -3.15 6.27
C GLY A 66 -21.41 -3.81 7.56
N ALA A 67 -21.66 -5.09 7.76
CA ALA A 67 -21.31 -5.80 9.01
C ALA A 67 -19.81 -5.67 9.36
N ASP A 68 -18.94 -5.81 8.36
CA ASP A 68 -17.48 -5.76 8.52
C ASP A 68 -16.82 -4.71 7.60
N ARG A 69 -17.59 -3.73 7.11
CA ARG A 69 -17.12 -2.73 6.16
C ARG A 69 -17.30 -1.33 6.70
N LEU A 70 -16.27 -0.52 6.54
CA LEU A 70 -16.28 0.89 6.87
C LEU A 70 -15.86 1.73 5.67
N ALA A 71 -16.38 2.97 5.64
CA ALA A 71 -15.86 4.05 4.85
C ALA A 71 -15.19 5.04 5.80
N SER A 72 -13.93 5.38 5.53
CA SER A 72 -13.19 6.43 6.24
C SER A 72 -12.89 7.56 5.27
N ARG A 73 -13.10 8.80 5.70
CA ARG A 73 -12.78 10.00 4.94
C ARG A 73 -11.91 10.92 5.77
N LEU A 74 -10.78 11.33 5.21
CA LEU A 74 -9.89 12.32 5.77
C LEU A 74 -9.86 13.54 4.84
N THR A 75 -10.20 14.70 5.38
CA THR A 75 -10.14 15.97 4.65
C THR A 75 -9.18 16.91 5.33
N PHE A 76 -8.26 17.53 4.59
CA PHE A 76 -7.46 18.65 5.03
C PHE A 76 -7.77 19.91 4.22
N ARG A 77 -8.03 21.01 4.93
CA ARG A 77 -8.18 22.36 4.37
C ARG A 77 -6.96 23.17 4.77
N PHE A 78 -6.12 23.48 3.80
CA PHE A 78 -4.88 24.23 3.99
C PHE A 78 -5.17 25.73 4.13
N THR A 79 -4.25 26.43 4.78
CA THR A 79 -4.35 27.89 4.99
C THR A 79 -4.31 28.69 3.69
N ASP A 80 -3.75 28.14 2.62
CA ASP A 80 -3.70 28.73 1.27
C ASP A 80 -4.94 28.44 0.41
N GLY A 81 -5.96 27.77 0.97
CA GLY A 81 -7.18 27.37 0.28
C GLY A 81 -7.09 26.01 -0.45
N SER A 82 -5.96 25.32 -0.36
CA SER A 82 -5.82 23.98 -0.91
C SER A 82 -6.66 22.96 -0.17
N LEU A 83 -7.04 21.91 -0.88
CA LEU A 83 -7.84 20.79 -0.38
C LEU A 83 -7.14 19.46 -0.66
N TYR A 84 -7.01 18.65 0.38
CA TYR A 84 -6.75 17.22 0.31
C TYR A 84 -7.98 16.49 0.83
N ASP A 85 -8.56 15.59 0.04
CA ASP A 85 -9.77 14.84 0.37
C ASP A 85 -9.56 13.39 -0.03
N GLU A 86 -9.42 12.53 0.95
CA GLU A 86 -9.13 11.11 0.82
C GLU A 86 -10.28 10.29 1.38
N THR A 87 -10.72 9.30 0.62
CA THR A 87 -11.76 8.36 1.07
C THR A 87 -11.29 6.93 0.80
N VAL A 88 -11.44 6.07 1.78
CA VAL A 88 -11.18 4.64 1.66
C VAL A 88 -12.39 3.84 2.16
N THR A 89 -12.75 2.78 1.43
CA THR A 89 -13.64 1.74 1.96
C THR A 89 -12.81 0.50 2.22
N PHE A 90 -12.97 -0.11 3.39
CA PHE A 90 -12.18 -1.27 3.77
C PHE A 90 -13.01 -2.32 4.52
N SER A 91 -12.52 -3.54 4.50
CA SER A 91 -13.02 -4.65 5.30
C SER A 91 -12.18 -4.80 6.57
N GLN A 92 -12.85 -5.11 7.67
CA GLN A 92 -12.24 -5.47 8.96
C GLN A 92 -12.75 -6.82 9.48
N LYS A 93 -13.05 -7.76 8.59
CA LYS A 93 -13.62 -9.06 8.99
C LYS A 93 -12.66 -9.89 9.84
N LYS A 94 -11.49 -10.21 9.34
CA LYS A 94 -10.42 -10.94 10.04
C LYS A 94 -9.09 -10.20 9.89
N HIS A 95 -8.83 -9.74 8.70
CA HIS A 95 -7.68 -8.90 8.38
C HIS A 95 -8.19 -7.60 7.78
N LEU A 96 -7.41 -6.53 7.95
CA LEU A 96 -7.67 -5.29 7.25
C LEU A 96 -7.43 -5.49 5.76
N ALA A 97 -8.38 -5.05 4.93
CA ALA A 97 -8.27 -5.12 3.48
C ALA A 97 -8.89 -3.88 2.84
N MET A 98 -8.13 -3.15 2.05
CA MET A 98 -8.63 -2.01 1.27
C MET A 98 -9.52 -2.53 0.14
N LEU A 99 -10.75 -2.04 0.04
CA LEU A 99 -11.72 -2.38 -1.01
C LEU A 99 -11.74 -1.33 -2.11
N SER A 100 -11.70 -0.05 -1.73
CA SER A 100 -11.60 1.06 -2.68
C SER A 100 -10.88 2.24 -2.05
N TYR A 101 -10.21 3.03 -2.89
CA TYR A 101 -9.49 4.23 -2.49
C TYR A 101 -9.77 5.35 -3.48
N GLN A 102 -10.00 6.55 -2.96
CA GLN A 102 -10.18 7.76 -3.73
C GLN A 102 -9.38 8.90 -3.10
N LEU A 103 -8.73 9.72 -3.91
CA LEU A 103 -8.02 10.91 -3.50
C LEU A 103 -8.35 12.05 -4.44
N ASN A 104 -8.59 13.24 -3.87
CA ASN A 104 -8.74 14.49 -4.59
C ASN A 104 -7.83 15.54 -3.97
N GLN A 105 -6.87 16.04 -4.75
CA GLN A 105 -5.95 17.10 -4.37
C GLN A 105 -6.10 18.29 -5.31
N ARG A 106 -6.23 19.50 -4.77
CA ARG A 106 -6.35 20.74 -5.56
C ARG A 106 -5.95 21.97 -4.77
N GLY A 107 -5.59 23.01 -5.46
CA GLY A 107 -5.23 24.33 -4.90
C GLY A 107 -3.73 24.59 -4.91
N PRO A 108 -3.28 25.76 -4.40
CA PRO A 108 -1.89 26.21 -4.51
C PRO A 108 -0.83 25.24 -3.96
N ALA A 109 -1.13 24.51 -2.87
CA ALA A 109 -0.22 23.49 -2.32
C ALA A 109 -0.05 22.27 -3.25
N PHE A 110 -0.95 22.10 -4.23
CA PHE A 110 -0.95 21.01 -5.20
C PHE A 110 -0.92 21.59 -6.62
N PRO A 111 0.25 21.93 -7.16
CA PRO A 111 0.38 22.61 -8.44
C PRO A 111 -0.22 21.82 -9.62
N GLU A 112 -0.31 20.49 -9.46
CA GLU A 112 -1.03 19.62 -10.38
C GLU A 112 -2.24 19.03 -9.67
N PRO A 113 -3.46 19.59 -9.89
CA PRO A 113 -4.69 18.99 -9.37
C PRO A 113 -4.79 17.52 -9.78
N LEU A 114 -5.05 16.67 -8.79
CA LEU A 114 -5.00 15.21 -8.93
C LEU A 114 -6.27 14.59 -8.38
N THR A 115 -6.89 13.71 -9.16
CA THR A 115 -7.96 12.83 -8.68
C THR A 115 -7.58 11.38 -8.99
N ILE A 116 -7.64 10.52 -7.98
CA ILE A 116 -7.33 9.10 -8.08
C ILE A 116 -8.56 8.30 -7.68
N SER A 117 -8.81 7.21 -8.41
CA SER A 117 -9.66 6.11 -7.96
C SER A 117 -8.92 4.80 -8.14
N LEU A 118 -8.99 3.93 -7.13
CA LEU A 118 -8.36 2.61 -7.12
C LEU A 118 -9.33 1.60 -6.54
N ASN A 119 -9.52 0.50 -7.25
CA ASN A 119 -10.23 -0.67 -6.76
C ASN A 119 -9.23 -1.61 -6.08
N GLY A 120 -9.37 -1.83 -4.79
CA GLY A 120 -8.47 -2.64 -3.98
C GLY A 120 -8.52 -4.15 -4.29
N GLU A 121 -9.65 -4.64 -4.82
CA GLU A 121 -9.82 -6.06 -5.14
C GLU A 121 -9.25 -6.41 -6.52
N THR A 122 -9.39 -5.52 -7.51
CA THR A 122 -8.98 -5.77 -8.89
C THR A 122 -7.68 -5.09 -9.28
N GLY A 123 -7.21 -4.13 -8.51
CA GLY A 123 -6.08 -3.27 -8.83
C GLY A 123 -6.33 -2.29 -9.97
N GLN A 124 -7.57 -2.19 -10.47
CA GLN A 124 -7.91 -1.21 -11.49
C GLN A 124 -7.84 0.21 -10.92
N TYR A 125 -7.20 1.10 -11.65
CA TYR A 125 -7.07 2.49 -11.24
C TYR A 125 -7.37 3.47 -12.37
N GLN A 126 -7.74 4.68 -11.99
CA GLN A 126 -7.83 5.84 -12.85
C GLN A 126 -7.21 7.04 -12.14
N VAL A 127 -6.34 7.76 -12.84
CA VAL A 127 -5.73 9.01 -12.41
C VAL A 127 -6.14 10.10 -13.38
N ARG A 128 -6.75 11.17 -12.87
CA ARG A 128 -7.00 12.40 -13.62
C ARG A 128 -6.12 13.49 -13.04
N ARG A 129 -5.35 14.13 -13.89
CA ARG A 129 -4.47 15.24 -13.50
C ARG A 129 -4.56 16.37 -14.52
N ARG A 130 -4.30 17.58 -14.06
CA ARG A 130 -4.20 18.75 -14.92
C ARG A 130 -2.87 19.45 -14.64
N GLU A 131 -1.97 19.43 -15.61
CA GLU A 131 -0.80 20.31 -15.56
C GLU A 131 -1.25 21.76 -15.84
N GLN A 132 -0.55 22.76 -15.24
CA GLN A 132 -0.88 24.17 -15.43
C GLN A 132 -1.01 24.51 -16.92
N ALA A 133 -2.13 25.18 -17.28
CA ALA A 133 -2.47 25.60 -18.66
C ALA A 133 -2.59 24.47 -19.71
N LYS A 134 -2.65 23.20 -19.30
CA LYS A 134 -2.85 22.07 -20.21
C LYS A 134 -4.22 21.42 -20.04
N THR A 135 -4.58 20.62 -21.04
CA THR A 135 -5.79 19.78 -20.99
C THR A 135 -5.67 18.72 -19.90
N GLU A 136 -6.76 18.44 -19.24
CA GLU A 136 -6.85 17.32 -18.27
C GLU A 136 -6.45 16.00 -18.94
N GLN A 137 -5.56 15.26 -18.30
CA GLN A 137 -5.12 13.94 -18.72
C GLN A 137 -5.76 12.88 -17.83
N THR A 138 -6.26 11.83 -18.46
CA THR A 138 -6.75 10.63 -17.76
C THR A 138 -5.85 9.46 -18.10
N ILE A 139 -5.32 8.82 -17.06
CA ILE A 139 -4.50 7.61 -17.15
C ILE A 139 -5.28 6.51 -16.43
N SER A 140 -5.46 5.37 -17.06
CA SER A 140 -6.14 4.22 -16.48
C SER A 140 -5.32 2.97 -16.71
N GLY A 141 -5.35 2.06 -15.77
CA GLY A 141 -4.62 0.81 -15.86
C GLY A 141 -4.97 -0.15 -14.74
N ARG A 142 -4.11 -1.14 -14.58
CA ARG A 142 -4.18 -2.12 -13.51
C ARG A 142 -2.80 -2.31 -12.90
N ILE A 143 -2.75 -2.47 -11.58
CA ILE A 143 -1.57 -2.82 -10.82
C ILE A 143 -1.89 -4.03 -9.95
N ASP A 144 -0.94 -4.95 -9.81
CA ASP A 144 -1.06 -6.05 -8.87
C ASP A 144 -0.75 -5.52 -7.46
N LEU A 145 -1.78 -5.52 -6.61
CA LEU A 145 -1.71 -5.01 -5.25
C LEU A 145 -1.38 -6.13 -4.28
N PRO A 146 -0.43 -5.93 -3.36
CA PRO A 146 -0.26 -6.82 -2.23
C PRO A 146 -1.48 -6.74 -1.30
N ALA A 147 -1.72 -7.82 -0.54
CA ALA A 147 -2.88 -7.91 0.34
C ALA A 147 -2.82 -6.93 1.54
N ASP A 148 -1.67 -6.36 1.80
CA ASP A 148 -1.34 -5.44 2.89
C ASP A 148 -1.17 -3.99 2.42
N ILE A 149 -1.89 -3.60 1.36
CA ILE A 149 -1.97 -2.21 0.90
C ILE A 149 -2.97 -1.42 1.75
N TYR A 150 -2.54 -0.29 2.32
CA TYR A 150 -3.33 0.44 3.33
C TYR A 150 -3.47 1.95 3.06
N ASN A 151 -3.59 2.36 1.80
CA ASN A 151 -3.90 3.75 1.47
C ASN A 151 -5.18 4.21 2.19
N GLY A 152 -5.12 5.38 2.81
CA GLY A 152 -6.23 5.95 3.56
C GLY A 152 -6.58 5.21 4.87
N MET A 153 -5.84 4.15 5.21
CA MET A 153 -6.09 3.31 6.40
C MET A 153 -4.93 3.36 7.41
N THR A 154 -3.97 4.25 7.25
CA THR A 154 -2.73 4.25 8.06
C THR A 154 -3.01 4.28 9.56
N ILE A 155 -3.95 5.09 10.02
CA ILE A 155 -4.31 5.20 11.45
C ILE A 155 -4.87 3.86 11.96
N THR A 156 -5.78 3.24 11.20
CA THR A 156 -6.38 1.94 11.54
C THR A 156 -5.33 0.82 11.50
N ALA A 157 -4.43 0.84 10.52
CA ALA A 157 -3.32 -0.11 10.41
C ALA A 157 -2.38 -0.01 11.62
N LEU A 158 -1.89 1.19 11.93
CA LEU A 158 -1.00 1.44 13.08
C LEU A 158 -1.64 1.06 14.42
N LYS A 159 -2.93 1.30 14.60
CA LYS A 159 -3.68 0.89 15.80
C LYS A 159 -3.62 -0.64 15.98
N ASN A 160 -3.75 -1.41 14.91
CA ASN A 160 -3.75 -2.87 14.93
C ASN A 160 -2.33 -3.48 14.90
N LEU A 161 -1.31 -2.70 14.54
CA LEU A 161 0.11 -3.08 14.62
C LEU A 161 0.74 -2.79 16.00
N ARG A 162 0.01 -2.15 16.90
CA ARG A 162 0.53 -1.72 18.21
C ARG A 162 1.21 -2.88 18.95
N GLY A 163 2.49 -2.68 19.30
CA GLY A 163 3.32 -3.66 20.01
C GLY A 163 4.01 -4.69 19.12
N LYS A 164 3.85 -4.63 17.80
CA LYS A 164 4.60 -5.45 16.83
C LYS A 164 5.79 -4.65 16.33
N SER A 165 7.01 -5.03 16.71
CA SER A 165 8.24 -4.42 16.17
C SER A 165 8.58 -5.04 14.81
N GLY A 166 9.10 -4.22 13.89
CA GLY A 166 9.52 -4.68 12.55
C GLY A 166 8.35 -5.03 11.63
N ALA A 167 7.16 -4.47 11.89
CA ALA A 167 6.05 -4.60 10.97
C ALA A 167 6.11 -3.48 9.93
N SER A 168 5.99 -3.83 8.66
CA SER A 168 5.87 -2.90 7.56
C SER A 168 4.45 -2.89 6.98
N ILE A 169 4.12 -1.84 6.26
CA ILE A 169 2.89 -1.69 5.50
C ILE A 169 3.21 -1.22 4.09
N HIS A 170 2.34 -1.57 3.13
CA HIS A 170 2.47 -1.08 1.76
C HIS A 170 1.48 0.06 1.48
N MET A 171 1.94 1.01 0.67
CA MET A 171 1.12 2.08 0.10
C MET A 171 1.40 2.25 -1.38
N VAL A 172 0.37 2.51 -2.17
CA VAL A 172 0.55 2.89 -3.57
C VAL A 172 0.55 4.42 -3.70
N VAL A 173 1.56 4.94 -4.37
CA VAL A 173 1.69 6.37 -4.69
C VAL A 173 1.58 6.54 -6.20
N PHE A 174 0.82 7.52 -6.64
CA PHE A 174 0.58 7.83 -8.05
C PHE A 174 1.34 9.10 -8.47
N ASN A 175 2.29 8.97 -9.44
CA ASN A 175 3.04 10.10 -9.98
C ASN A 175 3.53 9.87 -11.43
N PRO A 176 2.71 10.00 -12.46
CA PRO A 176 1.28 9.68 -12.53
C PRO A 176 0.99 8.18 -12.46
N GLU A 177 2.00 7.35 -12.79
CA GLU A 177 1.90 5.89 -12.74
C GLU A 177 2.02 5.40 -11.28
N PRO A 178 1.30 4.32 -10.94
CA PRO A 178 1.34 3.78 -9.59
C PRO A 178 2.68 3.10 -9.28
N LYS A 179 3.19 3.36 -8.06
CA LYS A 179 4.31 2.63 -7.46
C LYS A 179 3.96 2.22 -6.05
N ILE A 180 4.32 1.00 -5.68
CA ILE A 180 4.12 0.48 -4.33
C ILE A 180 5.38 0.78 -3.52
N TYR A 181 5.18 1.32 -2.33
CA TYR A 181 6.22 1.61 -1.34
C TYR A 181 5.93 0.84 -0.07
N GLU A 182 6.97 0.30 0.52
CA GLU A 182 6.97 -0.27 1.85
C GLU A 182 7.36 0.81 2.87
N LEU A 183 6.64 0.85 3.98
CA LEU A 183 6.86 1.76 5.11
C LEU A 183 7.10 0.94 6.37
N ASP A 184 8.26 1.13 7.01
CA ASP A 184 8.69 0.48 8.26
C ASP A 184 8.37 1.32 9.50
#